data_6f5ad757aec03c0a67a0ecc4356affad
#
_entry.id   6f5ad757aec03c0a67a0ecc4356affad
#
_cell.length_a   1.000
_cell.length_b   1.000
_cell.length_c   1.000
_cell.angle_alpha   90.00
_cell.angle_beta   90.00
_cell.angle_gamma   90.00
#
_symmetry.space_group_name_H-M   'P 1'
#
loop_
_entity.id
_entity.type
_entity.pdbx_description
1 polymer ?
#
loop_
_entity_poly.entity_id
_entity_poly.type
_entity_poly.pdbx_seq_one_letter_code
_entity_poly.pdbx_strand_id
1 'polypeptide(L)'
;NAYDALPYYRVTHEEAARLMSLVSEMNREYALTGAFAHKDYMQYLVRLFLIRVQRNGERSQKAKLYVNSVANRTFVRFRQQLEQHFHTVHTVKGYADMLNISSRALTNYVNQSTHCSPLQVINDRLVLEAKRQLQHSALSIKEIAYDLGFEDPSYFAKFFKRMTGRMPNEFVGLFAPVLYPLAALARPE
;
A
#
# COMPACT_ATOMS: atom_id res chain seq x y z
N ASN A 1 -0.50 20.89 4.05
CA ASN A 1 -1.61 20.02 3.63
C ASN A 1 -2.15 19.27 4.83
N ALA A 2 -3.50 19.29 5.03
CA ALA A 2 -4.16 18.67 6.18
C ALA A 2 -3.97 17.13 6.23
N TYR A 3 -3.53 16.52 5.14
CA TYR A 3 -3.27 15.08 5.02
C TYR A 3 -1.94 14.63 5.65
N ASP A 4 -1.00 15.55 5.91
CA ASP A 4 0.31 15.23 6.47
C ASP A 4 0.30 15.06 7.99
N ALA A 5 -0.81 15.40 8.66
CA ALA A 5 -0.85 15.53 10.11
C ALA A 5 -1.43 14.32 10.86
N LEU A 6 -2.14 13.39 10.22
CA LEU A 6 -2.89 12.31 10.91
C LEU A 6 -2.73 10.96 10.22
N PRO A 7 -1.60 10.24 10.41
CA PRO A 7 -1.44 8.92 9.82
C PRO A 7 -2.35 7.84 10.45
N TYR A 8 -2.76 8.00 11.70
CA TYR A 8 -3.62 7.03 12.40
C TYR A 8 -4.57 7.71 13.39
N TYR A 9 -5.83 7.27 13.40
CA TYR A 9 -6.81 7.59 14.43
C TYR A 9 -7.66 6.35 14.70
N ARG A 10 -8.14 6.24 15.93
CA ARG A 10 -9.03 5.13 16.31
C ARG A 10 -10.44 5.46 15.84
N VAL A 11 -11.03 4.54 15.12
CA VAL A 11 -12.45 4.57 14.76
C VAL A 11 -13.25 3.79 15.79
N THR A 12 -14.50 4.20 16.03
CA THR A 12 -15.44 3.40 16.81
C THR A 12 -15.82 2.13 16.05
N HIS A 13 -16.37 1.13 16.75
CA HIS A 13 -16.82 -0.10 16.10
C HIS A 13 -17.87 0.18 15.00
N GLU A 14 -18.78 1.11 15.27
CA GLU A 14 -19.81 1.53 14.31
C GLU A 14 -19.21 2.20 13.05
N GLU A 15 -18.26 3.08 13.27
CA GLU A 15 -17.55 3.75 12.15
C GLU A 15 -16.71 2.77 11.32
N ALA A 16 -16.05 1.82 12.00
CA ALA A 16 -15.32 0.75 11.32
C ALA A 16 -16.26 -0.09 10.45
N ALA A 17 -17.41 -0.48 10.96
CA ALA A 17 -18.41 -1.24 10.20
C ALA A 17 -18.89 -0.47 8.96
N ARG A 18 -19.13 0.84 9.08
CA ARG A 18 -19.53 1.71 7.95
C ARG A 18 -18.42 1.85 6.88
N LEU A 19 -17.16 1.97 7.30
CA LEU A 19 -16.03 2.01 6.37
C LEU A 19 -15.84 0.67 5.67
N MET A 20 -15.96 -0.45 6.40
CA MET A 20 -15.87 -1.80 5.83
C MET A 20 -17.01 -2.09 4.83
N SER A 21 -18.22 -1.56 5.08
CA SER A 21 -19.32 -1.65 4.11
C SER A 21 -18.96 -0.98 2.79
N LEU A 22 -18.37 0.22 2.82
CA LEU A 22 -17.91 0.90 1.60
C LEU A 22 -16.82 0.11 0.87
N VAL A 23 -15.86 -0.45 1.59
CA VAL A 23 -14.81 -1.31 1.01
C VAL A 23 -15.42 -2.56 0.34
N SER A 24 -16.42 -3.17 1.01
CA SER A 24 -17.13 -4.33 0.44
C SER A 24 -17.89 -3.97 -0.84
N GLU A 25 -18.44 -2.76 -0.91
CA GLU A 25 -19.12 -2.25 -2.09
C GLU A 25 -18.15 -1.94 -3.23
N MET A 26 -16.99 -1.33 -2.92
CA MET A 26 -15.90 -1.14 -3.90
C MET A 26 -15.42 -2.47 -4.47
N ASN A 27 -15.28 -3.51 -3.64
CA ASN A 27 -14.88 -4.84 -4.10
C ASN A 27 -15.92 -5.49 -5.01
N ARG A 28 -17.21 -5.31 -4.71
CA ARG A 28 -18.29 -5.78 -5.61
C ARG A 28 -18.28 -5.06 -6.94
N GLU A 29 -18.17 -3.74 -6.91
CA GLU A 29 -18.11 -2.93 -8.12
C GLU A 29 -16.88 -3.24 -8.96
N TYR A 30 -15.72 -3.48 -8.31
CA TYR A 30 -14.48 -3.86 -9.00
C TYR A 30 -14.63 -5.16 -9.81
N ALA A 31 -15.50 -6.08 -9.38
CA ALA A 31 -15.80 -7.32 -10.10
C ALA A 31 -16.73 -7.10 -11.31
N LEU A 32 -17.43 -5.96 -11.40
CA LEU A 32 -18.40 -5.63 -12.45
C LEU A 32 -17.74 -4.83 -13.60
N THR A 33 -16.61 -5.30 -14.10
CA THR A 33 -15.93 -4.67 -15.24
C THR A 33 -16.84 -4.61 -16.46
N GLY A 34 -17.12 -3.38 -16.93
CA GLY A 34 -18.01 -3.14 -18.09
C GLY A 34 -19.44 -2.71 -17.73
N ALA A 35 -19.79 -2.61 -16.45
CA ALA A 35 -21.07 -2.05 -16.03
C ALA A 35 -21.17 -0.56 -16.41
N PHE A 36 -22.40 -0.09 -16.68
CA PHE A 36 -22.67 1.33 -16.94
C PHE A 36 -22.17 2.20 -15.78
N ALA A 37 -21.46 3.27 -16.12
CA ALA A 37 -20.89 4.23 -15.17
C ALA A 37 -19.95 3.62 -14.08
N HIS A 38 -19.36 2.44 -14.32
CA HIS A 38 -18.45 1.75 -13.40
C HIS A 38 -17.35 2.67 -12.83
N LYS A 39 -16.67 3.43 -13.69
CA LYS A 39 -15.60 4.35 -13.26
C LYS A 39 -16.12 5.46 -12.34
N ASP A 40 -17.26 6.05 -12.71
CA ASP A 40 -17.86 7.14 -11.94
C ASP A 40 -18.34 6.64 -10.58
N TYR A 41 -19.01 5.49 -10.55
CA TYR A 41 -19.47 4.87 -9.32
C TYR A 41 -18.30 4.53 -8.37
N MET A 42 -17.23 3.93 -8.90
CA MET A 42 -16.01 3.66 -8.13
C MET A 42 -15.38 4.95 -7.57
N GLN A 43 -15.32 6.03 -8.38
CA GLN A 43 -14.82 7.33 -7.92
C GLN A 43 -15.68 7.92 -6.79
N TYR A 44 -17.00 7.80 -6.86
CA TYR A 44 -17.89 8.26 -5.79
C TYR A 44 -17.71 7.46 -4.51
N LEU A 45 -17.55 6.13 -4.58
CA LEU A 45 -17.30 5.28 -3.42
C LEU A 45 -15.96 5.64 -2.74
N VAL A 46 -14.89 5.82 -3.51
CA VAL A 46 -13.58 6.25 -2.99
C VAL A 46 -13.69 7.64 -2.36
N ARG A 47 -14.36 8.58 -3.02
CA ARG A 47 -14.56 9.94 -2.49
C ARG A 47 -15.36 9.93 -1.18
N LEU A 48 -16.43 9.15 -1.12
CA LEU A 48 -17.24 9.01 0.09
C LEU A 48 -16.43 8.37 1.23
N PHE A 49 -15.63 7.36 0.95
CA PHE A 49 -14.72 6.74 1.91
C PHE A 49 -13.75 7.77 2.49
N LEU A 50 -13.06 8.55 1.64
CA LEU A 50 -12.12 9.59 2.07
C LEU A 50 -12.79 10.68 2.92
N ILE A 51 -13.99 11.14 2.54
CA ILE A 51 -14.75 12.11 3.33
C ILE A 51 -15.08 11.55 4.72
N ARG A 52 -15.50 10.29 4.82
CA ARG A 52 -15.80 9.67 6.13
C ARG A 52 -14.54 9.53 6.98
N VAL A 53 -13.44 9.09 6.39
CA VAL A 53 -12.15 9.00 7.05
C VAL A 53 -11.74 10.36 7.61
N GLN A 54 -11.82 11.42 6.82
CA GLN A 54 -11.47 12.78 7.26
C GLN A 54 -12.38 13.30 8.38
N ARG A 55 -13.70 13.16 8.26
CA ARG A 55 -14.64 13.58 9.30
C ARG A 55 -14.42 12.87 10.63
N ASN A 56 -14.07 11.59 10.58
CA ASN A 56 -13.77 10.82 11.79
C ASN A 56 -12.46 11.27 12.43
N GLY A 57 -11.43 11.61 11.63
CA GLY A 57 -10.18 12.18 12.10
C GLY A 57 -10.38 13.52 12.84
N GLU A 58 -11.19 14.42 12.30
CA GLU A 58 -11.48 15.73 12.90
C GLU A 58 -12.22 15.65 14.25
N ARG A 59 -13.09 14.65 14.43
CA ARG A 59 -13.87 14.44 15.66
C ARG A 59 -13.03 13.88 16.81
N SER A 60 -11.87 13.31 16.55
CA SER A 60 -11.05 12.69 17.59
C SER A 60 -10.12 13.71 18.27
N GLN A 61 -10.56 14.32 19.40
CA GLN A 61 -9.68 15.17 20.24
C GLN A 61 -8.43 14.41 20.75
N LYS A 62 -8.54 13.09 20.95
CA LYS A 62 -7.40 12.23 21.29
C LYS A 62 -6.37 12.13 20.14
N ALA A 63 -6.80 12.31 18.90
CA ALA A 63 -5.91 12.35 17.74
C ALA A 63 -4.92 13.52 17.82
N LYS A 64 -5.33 14.69 18.33
CA LYS A 64 -4.42 15.85 18.48
C LYS A 64 -3.28 15.59 19.48
N LEU A 65 -3.55 14.90 20.59
CA LEU A 65 -2.50 14.51 21.56
C LEU A 65 -1.58 13.43 21.01
N TYR A 66 -2.12 12.50 20.23
CA TYR A 66 -1.35 11.44 19.59
C TYR A 66 -0.43 11.97 18.47
N VAL A 67 -0.91 12.90 17.66
CA VAL A 67 -0.16 13.57 16.59
C VAL A 67 1.09 14.25 17.12
N ASN A 68 1.03 14.84 18.32
CA ASN A 68 2.14 15.56 18.95
C ASN A 68 3.15 14.68 19.69
N SER A 69 2.94 13.35 19.76
CA SER A 69 3.90 12.46 20.39
C SER A 69 5.19 12.37 19.55
N VAL A 70 6.33 12.24 20.23
CA VAL A 70 7.64 12.04 19.57
C VAL A 70 7.60 10.80 18.68
N ALA A 71 6.97 9.73 19.14
CA ALA A 71 6.81 8.49 18.38
C ALA A 71 6.09 8.72 17.06
N ASN A 72 4.97 9.44 17.08
CA ASN A 72 4.17 9.68 15.88
C ASN A 72 4.90 10.60 14.88
N ARG A 73 5.52 11.69 15.35
CA ARG A 73 6.32 12.55 14.47
C ARG A 73 7.48 11.80 13.83
N THR A 74 8.15 10.93 14.60
CA THR A 74 9.24 10.09 14.08
C THR A 74 8.72 9.09 13.06
N PHE A 75 7.56 8.46 13.31
CA PHE A 75 6.94 7.56 12.37
C PHE A 75 6.52 8.25 11.05
N VAL A 76 5.96 9.45 11.11
CA VAL A 76 5.65 10.24 9.90
C VAL A 76 6.92 10.53 9.10
N ARG A 77 8.00 10.96 9.74
CA ARG A 77 9.30 11.19 9.08
C ARG A 77 9.87 9.89 8.50
N PHE A 78 9.78 8.78 9.23
CA PHE A 78 10.19 7.46 8.72
C PHE A 78 9.41 7.09 7.44
N ARG A 79 8.09 7.26 7.43
CA ARG A 79 7.29 6.99 6.23
C ARG A 79 7.66 7.88 5.05
N GLN A 80 7.92 9.17 5.28
CA GLN A 80 8.39 10.07 4.22
C GLN A 80 9.72 9.59 3.63
N GLN A 81 10.68 9.20 4.47
CA GLN A 81 11.96 8.64 4.00
C GLN A 81 11.75 7.30 3.29
N LEU A 82 10.84 6.45 3.78
CA LEU A 82 10.52 5.19 3.14
C LEU A 82 9.98 5.40 1.72
N GLU A 83 9.02 6.31 1.51
CA GLU A 83 8.49 6.59 0.17
C GLU A 83 9.54 7.11 -0.80
N GLN A 84 10.54 7.83 -0.32
CA GLN A 84 11.61 8.37 -1.15
C GLN A 84 12.72 7.35 -1.47
N HIS A 85 12.95 6.38 -0.58
CA HIS A 85 14.16 5.55 -0.63
C HIS A 85 13.89 4.03 -0.62
N PHE A 86 12.64 3.56 -0.70
CA PHE A 86 12.36 2.11 -0.61
C PHE A 86 12.97 1.30 -1.76
N HIS A 87 13.27 1.91 -2.91
CA HIS A 87 13.99 1.26 -4.02
C HIS A 87 15.47 0.98 -3.71
N THR A 88 16.07 1.67 -2.74
CA THR A 88 17.52 1.59 -2.47
C THR A 88 17.86 1.18 -1.07
N VAL A 89 16.95 1.39 -0.11
CA VAL A 89 17.20 1.13 1.32
C VAL A 89 16.18 0.16 1.89
N HIS A 90 16.64 -1.05 2.22
CA HIS A 90 15.78 -2.14 2.71
C HIS A 90 16.02 -2.47 4.19
N THR A 91 16.86 -1.68 4.90
CA THR A 91 17.25 -2.00 6.27
C THR A 91 16.74 -0.98 7.27
N VAL A 92 16.39 -1.46 8.47
CA VAL A 92 15.98 -0.60 9.59
C VAL A 92 17.11 0.37 9.98
N LYS A 93 18.37 -0.08 9.90
CA LYS A 93 19.53 0.74 10.19
C LYS A 93 19.63 1.92 9.22
N GLY A 94 19.49 1.70 7.92
CA GLY A 94 19.55 2.77 6.91
C GLY A 94 18.56 3.89 7.20
N TYR A 95 17.30 3.55 7.53
CA TYR A 95 16.30 4.57 7.88
C TYR A 95 16.55 5.22 9.24
N ALA A 96 17.09 4.48 10.21
CA ALA A 96 17.47 5.05 11.51
C ALA A 96 18.59 6.08 11.36
N ASP A 97 19.60 5.78 10.53
CA ASP A 97 20.70 6.69 10.22
C ASP A 97 20.19 7.97 9.51
N MET A 98 19.28 7.85 8.53
CA MET A 98 18.63 9.01 7.87
C MET A 98 17.86 9.91 8.84
N LEU A 99 17.31 9.34 9.89
CA LEU A 99 16.55 10.06 10.92
C LEU A 99 17.43 10.58 12.08
N ASN A 100 18.73 10.26 12.07
CA ASN A 100 19.68 10.54 13.15
C ASN A 100 19.24 9.97 14.52
N ILE A 101 18.74 8.73 14.52
CA ILE A 101 18.33 7.99 15.72
C ILE A 101 18.88 6.55 15.69
N SER A 102 18.88 5.87 16.82
CA SER A 102 19.24 4.45 16.84
C SER A 102 18.14 3.55 16.26
N SER A 103 18.52 2.40 15.69
CA SER A 103 17.57 1.38 15.20
C SER A 103 16.60 0.93 16.30
N ARG A 104 17.05 0.88 17.57
CA ARG A 104 16.21 0.57 18.72
C ARG A 104 15.15 1.66 18.96
N ALA A 105 15.52 2.93 18.86
CA ALA A 105 14.60 4.04 19.01
C ALA A 105 13.56 4.04 17.89
N LEU A 106 13.99 3.84 16.63
CA LEU A 106 13.08 3.72 15.49
C LEU A 106 12.09 2.56 15.69
N THR A 107 12.56 1.39 16.13
CA THR A 107 11.72 0.23 16.41
C THR A 107 10.67 0.54 17.47
N ASN A 108 11.07 1.19 18.57
CA ASN A 108 10.14 1.57 19.63
C ASN A 108 9.06 2.56 19.13
N TYR A 109 9.45 3.60 18.38
CA TYR A 109 8.51 4.61 17.90
C TYR A 109 7.55 4.06 16.84
N VAL A 110 8.05 3.24 15.90
CA VAL A 110 7.19 2.62 14.88
C VAL A 110 6.22 1.64 15.54
N ASN A 111 6.70 0.80 16.47
CA ASN A 111 5.85 -0.16 17.18
C ASN A 111 4.75 0.55 18.01
N GLN A 112 5.08 1.63 18.71
CA GLN A 112 4.09 2.44 19.44
C GLN A 112 3.02 3.03 18.52
N SER A 113 3.41 3.39 17.28
CA SER A 113 2.51 4.04 16.33
C SER A 113 1.67 3.04 15.52
N THR A 114 2.20 1.84 15.22
CA THR A 114 1.59 0.91 14.25
C THR A 114 1.35 -0.49 14.77
N HIS A 115 1.92 -0.84 15.92
CA HIS A 115 2.01 -2.22 16.44
C HIS A 115 2.77 -3.19 15.52
N CYS A 116 3.51 -2.67 14.53
CA CYS A 116 4.34 -3.41 13.60
C CYS A 116 5.82 -3.06 13.79
N SER A 117 6.74 -3.93 13.35
CA SER A 117 8.15 -3.58 13.29
C SER A 117 8.46 -2.68 12.08
N PRO A 118 9.51 -1.82 12.13
CA PRO A 118 9.94 -1.05 10.98
C PRO A 118 10.25 -1.92 9.76
N LEU A 119 10.85 -3.09 9.98
CA LEU A 119 11.15 -4.04 8.90
C LEU A 119 9.88 -4.55 8.21
N GLN A 120 8.82 -4.80 8.98
CA GLN A 120 7.54 -5.18 8.40
C GLN A 120 6.98 -4.06 7.53
N VAL A 121 7.02 -2.80 7.99
CA VAL A 121 6.54 -1.64 7.21
C VAL A 121 7.34 -1.46 5.90
N ILE A 122 8.67 -1.66 5.95
CA ILE A 122 9.53 -1.63 4.76
C ILE A 122 9.15 -2.75 3.79
N ASN A 123 9.02 -3.97 4.28
CA ASN A 123 8.67 -5.13 3.47
C ASN A 123 7.29 -4.97 2.83
N ASP A 124 6.30 -4.48 3.56
CA ASP A 124 4.94 -4.25 3.05
C ASP A 124 4.94 -3.22 1.92
N ARG A 125 5.77 -2.16 2.03
CA ARG A 125 5.91 -1.16 0.97
C ARG A 125 6.55 -1.74 -0.29
N LEU A 126 7.61 -2.54 -0.14
CA LEU A 126 8.26 -3.25 -1.25
C LEU A 126 7.30 -4.20 -1.95
N VAL A 127 6.53 -4.98 -1.19
CA VAL A 127 5.53 -5.91 -1.74
C VAL A 127 4.43 -5.16 -2.48
N LEU A 128 3.96 -4.04 -1.95
CA LEU A 128 2.94 -3.21 -2.60
C LEU A 128 3.42 -2.75 -3.98
N GLU A 129 4.65 -2.23 -4.06
CA GLU A 129 5.23 -1.79 -5.33
C GLU A 129 5.48 -2.95 -6.28
N ALA A 130 6.02 -4.07 -5.78
CA ALA A 130 6.21 -5.27 -6.57
C ALA A 130 4.89 -5.75 -7.20
N LYS A 131 3.81 -5.80 -6.43
CA LYS A 131 2.47 -6.15 -6.95
C LYS A 131 2.01 -5.18 -8.03
N ARG A 132 2.18 -3.86 -7.81
CA ARG A 132 1.81 -2.84 -8.79
C ARG A 132 2.57 -3.02 -10.11
N GLN A 133 3.88 -3.23 -10.05
CA GLN A 133 4.69 -3.42 -11.26
C GLN A 133 4.37 -4.73 -11.96
N LEU A 134 4.19 -5.84 -11.23
CA LEU A 134 3.80 -7.13 -11.80
C LEU A 134 2.43 -7.08 -12.51
N GLN A 135 1.54 -6.19 -12.09
CA GLN A 135 0.20 -6.05 -12.68
C GLN A 135 0.11 -5.05 -13.82
N HIS A 136 0.90 -3.97 -13.77
CA HIS A 136 0.66 -2.79 -14.58
C HIS A 136 1.88 -2.32 -15.39
N SER A 137 3.02 -3.02 -15.31
CA SER A 137 4.19 -2.71 -16.14
C SER A 137 4.46 -3.82 -17.16
N ALA A 138 5.22 -3.47 -18.20
CA ALA A 138 5.73 -4.43 -19.17
C ALA A 138 7.09 -5.01 -18.76
N LEU A 139 7.57 -4.70 -17.55
CA LEU A 139 8.86 -5.15 -17.05
C LEU A 139 8.87 -6.65 -16.78
N SER A 140 9.97 -7.30 -17.09
CA SER A 140 10.22 -8.67 -16.65
C SER A 140 10.41 -8.74 -15.12
N ILE A 141 10.21 -9.91 -14.53
CA ILE A 141 10.44 -10.12 -13.09
C ILE A 141 11.87 -9.74 -12.68
N LYS A 142 12.83 -9.95 -13.58
CA LYS A 142 14.24 -9.59 -13.36
C LYS A 142 14.42 -8.06 -13.30
N GLU A 143 13.82 -7.33 -14.22
CA GLU A 143 13.84 -5.86 -14.23
C GLU A 143 13.14 -5.27 -13.01
N ILE A 144 11.99 -5.84 -12.63
CA ILE A 144 11.27 -5.45 -11.39
C ILE A 144 12.16 -5.65 -10.15
N ALA A 145 12.88 -6.77 -10.07
CA ALA A 145 13.78 -7.03 -8.96
C ALA A 145 14.86 -5.94 -8.85
N TYR A 146 15.50 -5.59 -9.98
CA TYR A 146 16.52 -4.55 -10.01
C TYR A 146 15.96 -3.15 -9.73
N ASP A 147 14.79 -2.82 -10.28
CA ASP A 147 14.12 -1.54 -10.01
C ASP A 147 13.77 -1.38 -8.52
N LEU A 148 13.41 -2.47 -7.86
CA LEU A 148 13.15 -2.51 -6.43
C LEU A 148 14.43 -2.62 -5.57
N GLY A 149 15.62 -2.54 -6.17
CA GLY A 149 16.91 -2.53 -5.45
C GLY A 149 17.40 -3.89 -4.98
N PHE A 150 16.88 -5.00 -5.52
CA PHE A 150 17.41 -6.33 -5.25
C PHE A 150 18.57 -6.63 -6.20
N GLU A 151 19.71 -6.99 -5.64
CA GLU A 151 20.90 -7.37 -6.43
C GLU A 151 20.73 -8.72 -7.14
N ASP A 152 19.94 -9.63 -6.55
CA ASP A 152 19.64 -10.96 -7.10
C ASP A 152 18.13 -11.16 -7.30
N PRO A 153 17.67 -11.37 -8.54
CA PRO A 153 16.27 -11.69 -8.85
C PRO A 153 15.75 -12.94 -8.16
N SER A 154 16.63 -13.93 -7.89
CA SER A 154 16.23 -15.14 -7.16
C SER A 154 15.93 -14.84 -5.69
N TYR A 155 16.67 -13.91 -5.09
CA TYR A 155 16.40 -13.43 -3.75
C TYR A 155 15.08 -12.64 -3.70
N PHE A 156 14.83 -11.78 -4.68
CA PHE A 156 13.54 -11.10 -4.83
C PHE A 156 12.38 -12.10 -4.92
N ALA A 157 12.49 -13.14 -5.75
CA ALA A 157 11.43 -14.13 -5.89
C ALA A 157 11.12 -14.87 -4.57
N LYS A 158 12.16 -15.25 -3.82
CA LYS A 158 12.02 -15.85 -2.48
C LYS A 158 11.40 -14.87 -1.47
N PHE A 159 11.84 -13.61 -1.49
CA PHE A 159 11.27 -12.55 -0.66
C PHE A 159 9.78 -12.38 -0.96
N PHE A 160 9.41 -12.20 -2.22
CA PHE A 160 8.02 -12.00 -2.66
C PHE A 160 7.14 -13.21 -2.26
N LYS A 161 7.61 -14.44 -2.50
CA LYS A 161 6.90 -15.65 -2.08
C LYS A 161 6.70 -15.71 -0.57
N ARG A 162 7.73 -15.41 0.21
CA ARG A 162 7.64 -15.38 1.69
C ARG A 162 6.58 -14.40 2.18
N MET A 163 6.48 -13.22 1.52
CA MET A 163 5.58 -12.15 1.93
C MET A 163 4.14 -12.33 1.42
N THR A 164 3.95 -12.98 0.26
CA THR A 164 2.64 -13.06 -0.40
C THR A 164 2.06 -14.47 -0.47
N GLY A 165 2.86 -15.49 -0.16
CA GLY A 165 2.51 -16.90 -0.31
C GLY A 165 2.66 -17.43 -1.74
N ARG A 166 2.96 -16.60 -2.74
CA ARG A 166 3.02 -16.97 -4.17
C ARG A 166 4.30 -16.48 -4.82
N MET A 167 4.74 -17.18 -5.87
CA MET A 167 5.85 -16.71 -6.70
C MET A 167 5.42 -15.53 -7.58
N PRO A 168 6.35 -14.62 -7.97
CA PRO A 168 6.02 -13.49 -8.83
C PRO A 168 5.35 -13.88 -10.17
N ASN A 169 5.80 -14.97 -10.80
CA ASN A 169 5.20 -15.46 -12.05
C ASN A 169 3.77 -15.98 -11.88
N GLU A 170 3.46 -16.62 -10.78
CA GLU A 170 2.10 -17.05 -10.43
C GLU A 170 1.20 -15.83 -10.20
N PHE A 171 1.75 -14.77 -9.64
CA PHE A 171 1.01 -13.53 -9.38
C PHE A 171 0.65 -12.79 -10.68
N VAL A 172 1.56 -12.69 -11.64
CA VAL A 172 1.29 -12.12 -12.97
C VAL A 172 0.15 -12.85 -13.67
N GLY A 173 0.13 -14.17 -13.60
CA GLY A 173 -0.90 -15.00 -14.24
C GLY A 173 -2.32 -14.79 -13.71
N LEU A 174 -2.47 -14.30 -12.48
CA LEU A 174 -3.79 -14.04 -11.88
C LEU A 174 -4.48 -12.79 -12.45
N PHE A 175 -3.71 -11.86 -13.01
CA PHE A 175 -4.17 -10.57 -13.50
C PHE A 175 -3.85 -10.36 -14.97
N ALA A 176 -3.38 -11.41 -15.68
CA ALA A 176 -3.29 -11.36 -17.13
C ALA A 176 -4.67 -10.93 -17.66
N PRO A 177 -4.79 -9.83 -18.40
CA PRO A 177 -6.05 -9.49 -19.02
C PRO A 177 -6.45 -10.71 -19.84
N VAL A 178 -7.69 -11.18 -19.66
CA VAL A 178 -8.30 -12.09 -20.63
C VAL A 178 -8.29 -11.30 -21.94
N LEU A 179 -7.26 -11.49 -22.73
CA LEU A 179 -7.22 -11.01 -24.10
C LEU A 179 -8.35 -11.74 -24.80
N TYR A 180 -9.51 -11.13 -24.82
CA TYR A 180 -10.51 -11.50 -25.81
C TYR A 180 -9.81 -11.33 -27.16
N PRO A 181 -9.67 -12.39 -27.96
CA PRO A 181 -9.10 -12.24 -29.28
C PRO A 181 -10.07 -11.39 -30.09
N LEU A 182 -9.71 -10.13 -30.28
CA LEU A 182 -10.39 -9.21 -31.23
C LEU A 182 -10.42 -9.77 -32.66
N ALA A 183 -9.71 -10.88 -32.91
CA ALA A 183 -9.72 -11.62 -34.17
C ALA A 183 -11.02 -12.39 -34.45
N ALA A 184 -11.94 -12.53 -33.48
CA ALA A 184 -13.17 -13.29 -33.69
C ALA A 184 -14.34 -12.44 -34.25
N LEU A 185 -14.18 -11.12 -34.37
CA LEU A 185 -15.23 -10.20 -34.87
C LEU A 185 -15.04 -9.74 -36.33
N ALA A 186 -13.97 -10.16 -36.98
CA ALA A 186 -13.80 -9.92 -38.43
C ALA A 186 -14.29 -11.15 -39.21
N ARG A 187 -15.58 -11.32 -39.41
CA ARG A 187 -16.11 -12.08 -40.51
C ARG A 187 -16.32 -11.10 -41.68
N PRO A 188 -15.60 -11.24 -42.77
CA PRO A 188 -16.05 -10.63 -44.03
C PRO A 188 -17.24 -11.44 -44.57
N GLU A 189 -18.25 -10.76 -45.02
CA GLU A 189 -19.25 -11.29 -45.95
C GLU A 189 -18.60 -11.65 -47.29
#